data_b38ddd416382e1d4f5cab8d571875481
#
_entry.id   b38ddd416382e1d4f5cab8d571875481
#
_cell.length_a   1.000
_cell.length_b   1.000
_cell.length_c   1.000
_cell.angle_alpha   90.00
_cell.angle_beta   90.00
_cell.angle_gamma   90.00
#
_symmetry.space_group_name_H-M   'P 1'
#
loop_
_entity.id
_entity.type
_entity.pdbx_description
1 polymer ?
#
loop_
_entity_poly.entity_id
_entity_poly.type
_entity_poly.pdbx_seq_one_letter_code
_entity_poly.pdbx_strand_id
1 'polypeptide(L)'
;MENSGLIYEPLNITYGALIDKLRARSRNIIALLIEHGFDEEKLCNLENLEWVCDGSSEFKLALKQTCCYICNNIYPNLMLTSQERENLLRGLEGQYIEPGPSGAPSSGGADLLPTGRNFYGIDPRNLPTPAAWEIGKTLGDQVIERYISEEGRYPESVGIVLWSGANMRSHGPVSYTHLRAHETGAYLVC
;
A
#
# COMPACT_ATOMS: atom_id res chain seq x y z
N MET A 1 1.43 12.16 -10.07
CA MET A 1 2.34 12.91 -9.15
C MET A 1 3.79 12.98 -9.63
N GLU A 2 4.09 12.49 -10.84
CA GLU A 2 5.48 12.39 -11.32
C GLU A 2 6.07 13.70 -11.88
N ASN A 3 5.30 14.78 -11.94
CA ASN A 3 5.75 16.03 -12.55
C ASN A 3 5.42 17.30 -11.75
N SER A 4 5.33 17.23 -10.43
CA SER A 4 5.32 18.48 -9.66
C SER A 4 6.76 19.01 -9.65
N GLY A 5 7.00 20.12 -10.34
CA GLY A 5 8.26 20.87 -10.26
C GLY A 5 8.53 21.47 -8.86
N LEU A 6 7.85 20.95 -7.84
CA LEU A 6 8.04 21.25 -6.44
C LEU A 6 9.42 20.77 -6.00
N ILE A 7 10.19 21.66 -5.40
CA ILE A 7 11.56 21.43 -4.93
C ILE A 7 11.52 21.10 -3.44
N TYR A 8 12.23 20.05 -3.05
CA TYR A 8 12.52 19.74 -1.66
C TYR A 8 13.70 20.60 -1.21
N GLU A 9 13.42 21.68 -0.52
CA GLU A 9 14.40 22.73 -0.17
C GLU A 9 15.68 22.22 0.51
N PRO A 10 15.63 21.27 1.49
CA PRO A 10 16.84 20.84 2.17
C PRO A 10 17.91 20.24 1.28
N LEU A 11 17.53 19.67 0.13
CA LEU A 11 18.45 19.05 -0.82
C LEU A 11 18.48 19.75 -2.19
N ASN A 12 17.66 20.77 -2.37
CA ASN A 12 17.50 21.49 -3.64
C ASN A 12 17.26 20.58 -4.84
N ILE A 13 16.45 19.54 -4.65
CA ILE A 13 16.08 18.56 -5.66
C ILE A 13 14.55 18.49 -5.78
N THR A 14 14.05 18.06 -6.94
CA THR A 14 12.61 17.84 -7.12
C THR A 14 12.14 16.65 -6.27
N TYR A 15 10.86 16.64 -5.87
CA TYR A 15 10.29 15.50 -5.14
C TYR A 15 10.38 14.20 -5.96
N GLY A 16 10.31 14.26 -7.30
CA GLY A 16 10.55 13.11 -8.17
C GLY A 16 11.96 12.54 -7.99
N ALA A 17 12.98 13.40 -8.05
CA ALA A 17 14.37 13.00 -7.84
C ALA A 17 14.62 12.46 -6.40
N LEU A 18 13.92 13.02 -5.39
CA LEU A 18 13.98 12.52 -4.02
C LEU A 18 13.42 11.09 -3.94
N ILE A 19 12.26 10.84 -4.54
CA ILE A 19 11.64 9.50 -4.60
C ILE A 19 12.58 8.50 -5.27
N ASP A 20 13.19 8.86 -6.40
CA ASP A 20 14.13 7.97 -7.09
C ASP A 20 15.36 7.67 -6.25
N LYS A 21 15.88 8.66 -5.53
CA LYS A 21 16.99 8.47 -4.59
C LYS A 21 16.62 7.53 -3.44
N LEU A 22 15.42 7.67 -2.88
CA LEU A 22 14.92 6.76 -1.83
C LEU A 22 14.71 5.35 -2.36
N ARG A 23 14.16 5.19 -3.56
CA ARG A 23 14.01 3.90 -4.23
C ARG A 23 15.36 3.21 -4.47
N ALA A 24 16.39 3.97 -4.90
CA ALA A 24 17.73 3.42 -5.08
C ALA A 24 18.33 2.94 -3.75
N ARG A 25 18.19 3.70 -2.68
CA ARG A 25 18.63 3.31 -1.33
C ARG A 25 17.91 2.04 -0.84
N SER A 26 16.61 1.97 -1.02
CA SER A 26 15.82 0.78 -0.66
C SER A 26 16.27 -0.46 -1.43
N ARG A 27 16.56 -0.33 -2.73
CA ARG A 27 17.12 -1.43 -3.54
C ARG A 27 18.46 -1.91 -3.00
N ASN A 28 19.34 -1.01 -2.57
CA ASN A 28 20.62 -1.38 -2.00
C ASN A 28 20.45 -2.17 -0.70
N ILE A 29 19.50 -1.79 0.17
CA ILE A 29 19.18 -2.55 1.38
C ILE A 29 18.70 -3.95 1.01
N ILE A 30 17.75 -4.07 0.09
CA ILE A 30 17.24 -5.37 -0.34
C ILE A 30 18.34 -6.22 -0.96
N ALA A 31 19.24 -5.65 -1.76
CA ALA A 31 20.38 -6.36 -2.32
C ALA A 31 21.30 -6.94 -1.22
N LEU A 32 21.57 -6.18 -0.17
CA LEU A 32 22.33 -6.66 0.99
C LEU A 32 21.59 -7.77 1.74
N LEU A 33 20.27 -7.64 1.93
CA LEU A 33 19.49 -8.71 2.56
C LEU A 33 19.55 -10.00 1.74
N ILE A 34 19.49 -9.92 0.41
CA ILE A 34 19.63 -11.06 -0.50
C ILE A 34 21.02 -11.69 -0.36
N GLU A 35 22.08 -10.87 -0.39
CA GLU A 35 23.46 -11.33 -0.25
C GLU A 35 23.71 -12.08 1.06
N HIS A 36 23.06 -11.62 2.13
CA HIS A 36 23.16 -12.25 3.45
C HIS A 36 22.10 -13.33 3.71
N GLY A 37 21.28 -13.69 2.72
CA GLY A 37 20.29 -14.76 2.81
C GLY A 37 19.12 -14.44 3.76
N PHE A 38 18.80 -13.15 3.96
CA PHE A 38 17.77 -12.66 4.89
C PHE A 38 17.99 -13.11 6.34
N ASP A 39 19.25 -13.22 6.73
CA ASP A 39 19.67 -13.59 8.09
C ASP A 39 19.66 -12.34 8.99
N GLU A 40 18.81 -12.36 10.03
CA GLU A 40 18.67 -11.24 10.97
C GLU A 40 19.98 -10.95 11.72
N GLU A 41 20.77 -11.96 12.04
CA GLU A 41 22.01 -11.79 12.79
C GLU A 41 23.07 -10.98 11.99
N LYS A 42 22.95 -10.98 10.66
CA LYS A 42 23.84 -10.24 9.77
C LYS A 42 23.40 -8.81 9.47
N LEU A 43 22.27 -8.37 10.05
CA LEU A 43 21.75 -7.01 9.85
C LEU A 43 22.66 -5.91 10.42
N CYS A 44 23.61 -6.24 11.31
CA CYS A 44 24.62 -5.28 11.79
C CYS A 44 25.43 -4.67 10.64
N ASN A 45 25.54 -5.33 9.50
CA ASN A 45 26.22 -4.79 8.33
C ASN A 45 25.49 -3.60 7.69
N LEU A 46 24.20 -3.39 7.96
CA LEU A 46 23.46 -2.23 7.50
C LEU A 46 23.96 -0.93 8.13
N GLU A 47 24.50 -0.99 9.34
CA GLU A 47 25.09 0.14 10.03
C GLU A 47 26.36 0.66 9.34
N ASN A 48 27.01 -0.16 8.51
CA ASN A 48 28.19 0.22 7.75
C ASN A 48 27.87 1.02 6.47
N LEU A 49 26.58 1.15 6.11
CA LEU A 49 26.20 2.00 4.99
C LEU A 49 26.40 3.47 5.36
N GLU A 50 27.23 4.19 4.60
CA GLU A 50 27.61 5.57 4.84
C GLU A 50 26.42 6.48 5.16
N TRP A 51 25.33 6.34 4.37
CA TRP A 51 24.12 7.16 4.57
C TRP A 51 23.23 6.68 5.73
N VAL A 52 23.47 5.51 6.31
CA VAL A 52 22.85 5.03 7.55
C VAL A 52 23.62 5.53 8.76
N CYS A 53 24.96 5.60 8.66
CA CYS A 53 25.80 6.12 9.73
C CYS A 53 25.44 7.54 10.14
N ASP A 54 25.09 8.38 9.17
CA ASP A 54 24.70 9.78 9.36
C ASP A 54 23.25 9.96 9.87
N GLY A 55 22.49 8.88 9.92
CA GLY A 55 21.09 8.88 10.36
C GLY A 55 20.93 9.04 11.87
N SER A 56 19.80 9.63 12.30
CA SER A 56 19.44 9.69 13.71
C SER A 56 19.30 8.29 14.32
N SER A 57 19.42 8.17 15.64
CA SER A 57 19.22 6.89 16.35
C SER A 57 17.82 6.32 16.13
N GLU A 58 16.81 7.18 16.04
CA GLU A 58 15.43 6.81 15.74
C GLU A 58 15.30 6.21 14.33
N PHE A 59 15.93 6.83 13.34
CA PHE A 59 15.97 6.31 11.97
C PHE A 59 16.63 4.94 11.89
N LYS A 60 17.78 4.75 12.57
CA LYS A 60 18.49 3.47 12.61
C LYS A 60 17.64 2.38 13.23
N LEU A 61 16.95 2.70 14.33
CA LEU A 61 16.04 1.77 14.99
C LEU A 61 14.88 1.37 14.08
N ALA A 62 14.22 2.33 13.45
CA ALA A 62 13.11 2.08 12.52
C ALA A 62 13.56 1.25 11.30
N LEU A 63 14.73 1.55 10.74
CA LEU A 63 15.30 0.78 9.65
C LEU A 63 15.57 -0.68 10.07
N LYS A 64 16.19 -0.88 11.24
CA LYS A 64 16.44 -2.22 11.77
C LYS A 64 15.14 -3.00 11.98
N GLN A 65 14.13 -2.39 12.60
CA GLN A 65 12.81 -3.02 12.79
C GLN A 65 12.18 -3.42 11.46
N THR A 66 12.28 -2.56 10.45
CA THR A 66 11.76 -2.84 9.10
C THR A 66 12.50 -4.02 8.47
N CYS A 67 13.82 -4.07 8.57
CA CYS A 67 14.62 -5.18 8.04
C CYS A 67 14.34 -6.49 8.78
N CYS A 68 14.23 -6.47 10.11
CA CYS A 68 13.82 -7.64 10.89
C CYS A 68 12.43 -8.15 10.47
N TYR A 69 11.48 -7.23 10.24
CA TYR A 69 10.16 -7.60 9.73
C TYR A 69 10.23 -8.25 8.34
N ILE A 70 11.08 -7.73 7.45
CA ILE A 70 11.30 -8.34 6.12
C ILE A 70 11.86 -9.76 6.26
N CYS A 71 12.89 -9.95 7.08
CA CYS A 71 13.53 -11.24 7.27
C CYS A 71 12.63 -12.28 7.93
N ASN A 72 11.87 -11.88 8.96
CA ASN A 72 11.11 -12.81 9.78
C ASN A 72 9.67 -13.03 9.32
N ASN A 73 9.11 -12.12 8.52
CA ASN A 73 7.73 -12.19 8.08
C ASN A 73 7.58 -12.20 6.55
N ILE A 74 8.13 -11.19 5.86
CA ILE A 74 7.89 -11.06 4.42
C ILE A 74 8.59 -12.17 3.66
N TYR A 75 9.89 -12.35 3.88
CA TYR A 75 10.68 -13.34 3.13
C TYR A 75 10.18 -14.78 3.34
N PRO A 76 9.98 -15.30 4.57
CA PRO A 76 9.45 -16.65 4.76
C PRO A 76 8.08 -16.86 4.09
N ASN A 77 7.18 -15.89 4.22
CA ASN A 77 5.85 -15.95 3.62
C ASN A 77 5.89 -15.84 2.08
N LEU A 78 6.87 -15.09 1.53
CA LEU A 78 7.11 -15.03 0.10
C LEU A 78 7.60 -16.39 -0.44
N MET A 79 8.45 -17.09 0.28
CA MET A 79 8.91 -18.44 -0.10
C MET A 79 7.78 -19.46 -0.12
N LEU A 80 6.74 -19.27 0.71
CA LEU A 80 5.54 -20.12 0.73
C LEU A 80 4.59 -19.87 -0.44
N THR A 81 4.81 -18.88 -1.29
CA THR A 81 3.96 -18.63 -2.47
C THR A 81 3.96 -19.79 -3.47
N SER A 82 4.98 -20.67 -3.44
CA SER A 82 5.03 -21.91 -4.22
C SER A 82 3.83 -22.83 -3.95
N GLN A 83 3.18 -22.72 -2.79
CA GLN A 83 1.97 -23.47 -2.44
C GLN A 83 0.75 -23.15 -3.33
N GLU A 84 0.77 -22.06 -4.11
CA GLU A 84 -0.33 -21.73 -5.04
C GLU A 84 -0.63 -22.88 -5.99
N ARG A 85 0.41 -23.46 -6.57
CA ARG A 85 0.27 -24.60 -7.49
C ARG A 85 -0.26 -25.84 -6.78
N GLU A 86 0.26 -26.14 -5.60
CA GLU A 86 -0.13 -27.31 -4.82
C GLU A 86 -1.56 -27.18 -4.31
N ASN A 87 -1.93 -26.01 -3.81
CA ASN A 87 -3.28 -25.75 -3.32
C ASN A 87 -4.31 -25.71 -4.47
N LEU A 88 -3.91 -25.25 -5.67
CA LEU A 88 -4.77 -25.36 -6.84
C LEU A 88 -5.11 -26.84 -7.16
N LEU A 89 -4.10 -27.71 -7.16
CA LEU A 89 -4.30 -29.13 -7.40
C LEU A 89 -5.17 -29.79 -6.30
N ARG A 90 -4.89 -29.47 -5.05
CA ARG A 90 -5.72 -29.92 -3.91
C ARG A 90 -7.17 -29.46 -4.03
N GLY A 91 -7.39 -28.22 -4.47
CA GLY A 91 -8.75 -27.70 -4.70
C GLY A 91 -9.47 -28.44 -5.81
N LEU A 92 -8.79 -28.79 -6.90
CA LEU A 92 -9.36 -29.61 -7.98
C LEU A 92 -9.69 -31.04 -7.53
N GLU A 93 -8.98 -31.57 -6.55
CA GLU A 93 -9.25 -32.85 -5.91
C GLU A 93 -10.35 -32.79 -4.83
N GLY A 94 -10.92 -31.61 -4.58
CA GLY A 94 -11.95 -31.39 -3.56
C GLY A 94 -11.42 -31.38 -2.12
N GLN A 95 -10.11 -31.21 -1.94
CA GLN A 95 -9.49 -31.14 -0.62
C GLN A 95 -9.64 -29.75 0.00
N TYR A 96 -9.55 -29.69 1.32
CA TYR A 96 -9.59 -28.43 2.05
C TYR A 96 -8.35 -27.56 1.77
N ILE A 97 -8.60 -26.30 1.48
CA ILE A 97 -7.57 -25.26 1.35
C ILE A 97 -7.84 -24.21 2.43
N GLU A 98 -6.81 -23.86 3.18
CA GLU A 98 -6.91 -22.84 4.23
C GLU A 98 -7.40 -21.49 3.67
N PRO A 99 -8.39 -20.83 4.30
CA PRO A 99 -8.87 -19.53 3.87
C PRO A 99 -7.85 -18.43 4.18
N GLY A 100 -7.83 -17.40 3.35
CA GLY A 100 -6.99 -16.25 3.54
C GLY A 100 -7.53 -14.99 2.86
N PRO A 101 -7.04 -13.81 3.23
CA PRO A 101 -7.45 -12.56 2.62
C PRO A 101 -7.01 -12.49 1.17
N SER A 102 -7.80 -11.80 0.34
CA SER A 102 -7.46 -11.51 -1.04
C SER A 102 -6.86 -10.12 -1.18
N GLY A 103 -5.98 -9.95 -2.14
CA GLY A 103 -5.39 -8.66 -2.45
C GLY A 103 -4.16 -8.77 -3.33
N ALA A 104 -3.42 -7.68 -3.47
CA ALA A 104 -2.19 -7.61 -4.25
C ALA A 104 -1.00 -7.35 -3.32
N PRO A 105 -0.19 -8.36 -2.97
CA PRO A 105 0.98 -8.18 -2.12
C PRO A 105 1.96 -7.13 -2.63
N SER A 106 2.10 -7.03 -3.96
CA SER A 106 2.95 -6.04 -4.63
C SER A 106 2.44 -4.59 -4.54
N SER A 107 1.20 -4.40 -4.10
CA SER A 107 0.57 -3.07 -3.95
C SER A 107 0.48 -2.61 -2.49
N GLY A 108 1.38 -3.10 -1.63
CA GLY A 108 1.46 -2.73 -0.22
C GLY A 108 0.76 -3.70 0.73
N GLY A 109 0.20 -4.79 0.23
CA GLY A 109 -0.47 -5.82 1.04
C GLY A 109 0.48 -6.95 1.45
N ALA A 110 1.60 -6.64 2.10
CA ALA A 110 2.57 -7.66 2.53
C ALA A 110 1.97 -8.65 3.56
N ASP A 111 0.97 -8.23 4.30
CA ASP A 111 0.18 -9.02 5.26
C ASP A 111 -0.70 -10.08 4.58
N LEU A 112 -0.91 -9.96 3.26
CA LEU A 112 -1.64 -10.95 2.47
C LEU A 112 -0.81 -12.20 2.15
N LEU A 113 0.49 -12.14 2.38
CA LEU A 113 1.37 -13.29 2.22
C LEU A 113 1.17 -14.32 3.36
N PRO A 114 1.33 -15.60 3.09
CA PRO A 114 1.55 -16.24 1.80
C PRO A 114 0.28 -16.28 0.94
N THR A 115 0.46 -16.23 -0.38
CA THR A 115 -0.62 -16.42 -1.36
C THR A 115 -0.98 -17.91 -1.55
N GLY A 116 -1.93 -18.23 -2.42
CA GLY A 116 -2.33 -19.61 -2.69
C GLY A 116 -3.33 -20.16 -1.68
N ARG A 117 -3.99 -19.31 -0.91
CA ARG A 117 -5.08 -19.65 -0.02
C ARG A 117 -6.42 -19.60 -0.74
N ASN A 118 -7.43 -20.23 -0.14
CA ASN A 118 -8.82 -20.05 -0.58
C ASN A 118 -9.27 -18.64 -0.12
N PHE A 119 -9.23 -17.69 -1.05
CA PHE A 119 -9.46 -16.30 -0.70
C PHE A 119 -10.92 -16.00 -0.38
N TYR A 120 -11.13 -15.21 0.65
CA TYR A 120 -12.42 -14.60 0.96
C TYR A 120 -12.39 -13.11 0.59
N GLY A 121 -13.56 -12.56 0.28
CA GLY A 121 -13.70 -11.12 0.08
C GLY A 121 -13.36 -10.34 1.35
N ILE A 122 -13.04 -9.08 1.18
CA ILE A 122 -12.78 -8.18 2.30
C ILE A 122 -14.02 -8.07 3.18
N ASP A 123 -13.85 -8.14 4.48
CA ASP A 123 -14.91 -7.83 5.44
C ASP A 123 -15.29 -6.35 5.28
N PRO A 124 -16.52 -6.04 4.88
CA PRO A 124 -16.94 -4.65 4.68
C PRO A 124 -16.88 -3.82 5.96
N ARG A 125 -16.83 -4.45 7.14
CA ARG A 125 -16.67 -3.75 8.41
C ARG A 125 -15.26 -3.17 8.62
N ASN A 126 -14.28 -3.66 7.86
CA ASN A 126 -12.90 -3.19 7.87
C ASN A 126 -12.60 -2.17 6.77
N LEU A 127 -13.62 -1.73 6.03
CA LEU A 127 -13.51 -0.72 4.98
C LEU A 127 -14.31 0.54 5.35
N PRO A 128 -13.77 1.70 5.02
CA PRO A 128 -12.39 1.96 4.54
C PRO A 128 -11.37 1.85 5.67
N THR A 129 -10.12 1.55 5.33
CA THR A 129 -9.03 1.67 6.31
C THR A 129 -8.80 3.13 6.70
N PRO A 130 -8.23 3.44 7.89
CA PRO A 130 -7.99 4.82 8.30
C PRO A 130 -7.18 5.63 7.26
N ALA A 131 -6.18 5.04 6.64
CA ALA A 131 -5.39 5.70 5.59
C ALA A 131 -6.22 5.96 4.34
N ALA A 132 -7.05 4.99 3.92
CA ALA A 132 -7.94 5.15 2.77
C ALA A 132 -9.03 6.21 3.03
N TRP A 133 -9.50 6.31 4.28
CA TRP A 133 -10.44 7.33 4.71
C TRP A 133 -9.90 8.75 4.51
N GLU A 134 -8.68 9.04 4.98
CA GLU A 134 -8.06 10.36 4.83
C GLU A 134 -7.81 10.72 3.35
N ILE A 135 -7.38 9.75 2.54
CA ILE A 135 -7.21 9.95 1.09
C ILE A 135 -8.57 10.21 0.43
N GLY A 136 -9.59 9.43 0.78
CA GLY A 136 -10.94 9.57 0.23
C GLY A 136 -11.57 10.92 0.55
N LYS A 137 -11.36 11.41 1.79
CA LYS A 137 -11.82 12.73 2.21
C LYS A 137 -11.21 13.84 1.35
N THR A 138 -9.90 13.82 1.18
CA THR A 138 -9.20 14.80 0.34
C THR A 138 -9.68 14.75 -1.11
N LEU A 139 -9.87 13.57 -1.67
CA LEU A 139 -10.38 13.40 -3.04
C LEU A 139 -11.83 13.90 -3.17
N GLY A 140 -12.67 13.63 -2.18
CA GLY A 140 -14.06 14.09 -2.17
C GLY A 140 -14.16 15.60 -2.15
N ASP A 141 -13.40 16.24 -1.28
CA ASP A 141 -13.37 17.70 -1.20
C ASP A 141 -12.85 18.32 -2.51
N GLN A 142 -11.79 17.78 -3.11
CA GLN A 142 -11.26 18.26 -4.39
C GLN A 142 -12.26 18.14 -5.55
N VAL A 143 -13.06 17.06 -5.60
CA VAL A 143 -14.08 16.91 -6.64
C VAL A 143 -15.16 18.00 -6.52
N ILE A 144 -15.62 18.26 -5.29
CA ILE A 144 -16.63 19.27 -5.01
C ILE A 144 -16.09 20.68 -5.28
N GLU A 145 -14.89 21.00 -4.80
CA GLU A 145 -14.25 22.30 -5.02
C GLU A 145 -14.04 22.58 -6.50
N ARG A 146 -13.60 21.58 -7.25
CA ARG A 146 -13.44 21.70 -8.70
C ARG A 146 -14.76 22.02 -9.38
N TYR A 147 -15.84 21.30 -9.05
CA TYR A 147 -17.15 21.54 -9.63
C TYR A 147 -17.66 22.97 -9.30
N ILE A 148 -17.49 23.41 -8.06
CA ILE A 148 -17.87 24.77 -7.64
C ILE A 148 -17.07 25.81 -8.40
N SER A 149 -15.77 25.58 -8.64
CA SER A 149 -14.94 26.52 -9.39
C SER A 149 -15.32 26.64 -10.87
N GLU A 150 -15.79 25.53 -11.46
CA GLU A 150 -16.20 25.46 -12.87
C GLU A 150 -17.63 25.96 -13.08
N GLU A 151 -18.57 25.61 -12.20
CA GLU A 151 -20.02 25.84 -12.37
C GLU A 151 -20.58 26.95 -11.45
N GLY A 152 -19.82 27.42 -10.47
CA GLY A 152 -20.21 28.47 -9.53
C GLY A 152 -21.30 28.06 -8.52
N ARG A 153 -21.65 26.79 -8.44
CA ARG A 153 -22.67 26.24 -7.53
C ARG A 153 -22.32 24.82 -7.09
N TYR A 154 -22.96 24.37 -6.01
CA TYR A 154 -22.85 22.98 -5.59
C TYR A 154 -23.52 22.02 -6.58
N PRO A 155 -22.99 20.80 -6.78
CA PRO A 155 -23.64 19.79 -7.60
C PRO A 155 -24.96 19.34 -6.96
N GLU A 156 -26.00 19.18 -7.76
CA GLU A 156 -27.29 18.63 -7.30
C GLU A 156 -27.22 17.11 -7.10
N SER A 157 -26.36 16.44 -7.85
CA SER A 157 -26.10 15.00 -7.74
C SER A 157 -24.69 14.66 -8.22
N VAL A 158 -24.09 13.65 -7.62
CA VAL A 158 -22.78 13.13 -8.01
C VAL A 158 -22.89 11.62 -8.24
N GLY A 159 -22.60 11.18 -9.47
CA GLY A 159 -22.57 9.76 -9.81
C GLY A 159 -21.15 9.20 -9.59
N ILE A 160 -21.03 8.13 -8.80
CA ILE A 160 -19.76 7.48 -8.54
C ILE A 160 -19.85 6.01 -8.94
N VAL A 161 -18.95 5.57 -9.82
CA VAL A 161 -18.86 4.18 -10.24
C VAL A 161 -17.94 3.42 -9.29
N LEU A 162 -18.50 2.49 -8.55
CA LEU A 162 -17.77 1.65 -7.59
C LEU A 162 -17.42 0.30 -8.20
N TRP A 163 -16.19 0.16 -8.67
CA TRP A 163 -15.66 -1.12 -9.10
C TRP A 163 -15.16 -1.92 -7.89
N SER A 164 -15.80 -3.05 -7.62
CA SER A 164 -15.45 -3.89 -6.45
C SER A 164 -13.97 -4.27 -6.41
N GLY A 165 -13.40 -4.68 -7.54
CA GLY A 165 -11.98 -5.04 -7.61
C GLY A 165 -11.02 -3.87 -7.35
N ALA A 166 -11.36 -2.65 -7.77
CA ALA A 166 -10.57 -1.46 -7.48
C ALA A 166 -10.69 -1.07 -6.01
N ASN A 167 -11.89 -1.15 -5.46
CA ASN A 167 -12.19 -0.82 -4.06
C ASN A 167 -11.48 -1.78 -3.09
N MET A 168 -11.46 -3.09 -3.43
CA MET A 168 -10.73 -4.09 -2.66
C MET A 168 -9.22 -3.87 -2.69
N ARG A 169 -8.65 -3.51 -3.84
CA ARG A 169 -7.19 -3.24 -3.96
C ARG A 169 -6.73 -2.00 -3.22
N SER A 170 -7.56 -0.97 -3.19
CA SER A 170 -7.23 0.33 -2.58
C SER A 170 -7.71 0.48 -1.15
N HIS A 171 -8.32 -0.55 -0.56
CA HIS A 171 -8.91 -0.54 0.78
C HIS A 171 -9.97 0.56 1.00
N GLY A 172 -10.66 0.94 -0.07
CA GLY A 172 -11.91 1.69 -0.01
C GLY A 172 -11.88 3.22 -0.01
N PRO A 173 -10.86 3.94 -0.58
CA PRO A 173 -10.90 5.40 -0.61
C PRO A 173 -12.08 5.97 -1.42
N VAL A 174 -12.51 5.24 -2.44
CA VAL A 174 -13.66 5.61 -3.28
C VAL A 174 -14.97 5.53 -2.49
N SER A 175 -15.09 4.63 -1.52
CA SER A 175 -16.27 4.51 -0.66
C SER A 175 -16.52 5.76 0.18
N TYR A 176 -15.45 6.46 0.59
CA TYR A 176 -15.61 7.69 1.35
C TYR A 176 -16.03 8.88 0.47
N THR A 177 -15.47 9.00 -0.72
CA THR A 177 -15.93 10.03 -1.69
C THR A 177 -17.44 9.95 -1.90
N HIS A 178 -17.97 8.73 -1.88
CA HIS A 178 -19.36 8.41 -1.94
C HIS A 178 -20.16 8.89 -0.69
N LEU A 179 -19.68 8.61 0.51
CA LEU A 179 -20.30 9.04 1.77
C LEU A 179 -20.30 10.57 1.90
N ARG A 180 -19.22 11.24 1.49
CA ARG A 180 -19.13 12.70 1.53
C ARG A 180 -20.10 13.38 0.57
N ALA A 181 -20.29 12.81 -0.62
CA ALA A 181 -21.29 13.30 -1.57
C ALA A 181 -22.71 13.21 -0.98
N HIS A 182 -22.98 12.21 -0.13
CA HIS A 182 -24.26 12.04 0.55
C HIS A 182 -24.52 13.10 1.62
N GLU A 183 -23.48 13.51 2.36
CA GLU A 183 -23.58 14.59 3.38
C GLU A 183 -23.86 15.96 2.75
N THR A 184 -23.50 16.16 1.49
CA THR A 184 -23.77 17.41 0.75
C THR A 184 -25.10 17.44 0.01
N GLY A 185 -26.00 16.47 0.25
CA GLY A 185 -27.33 16.39 -0.37
C GLY A 185 -27.32 15.82 -1.80
N ALA A 186 -26.20 15.29 -2.25
CA ALA A 186 -26.11 14.60 -3.53
C ALA A 186 -26.70 13.19 -3.43
N TYR A 187 -27.70 12.90 -4.25
CA TYR A 187 -28.31 11.57 -4.31
C TYR A 187 -27.47 10.60 -5.13
N LEU A 188 -27.32 9.42 -4.59
CA LEU A 188 -26.69 8.30 -5.27
C LEU A 188 -27.65 7.67 -6.27
N VAL A 189 -27.18 7.51 -7.50
CA VAL A 189 -27.77 6.61 -8.47
C VAL A 189 -26.82 5.39 -8.58
N CYS A 190 -27.27 4.27 -8.01
CA CYS A 190 -26.62 2.97 -8.23
C CYS A 190 -26.96 2.42 -9.60
#